data_0b12f6c5a13b0b11f95077785cf46f0c
#
_entry.id   0b12f6c5a13b0b11f95077785cf46f0c
#
_cell.length_a   1.000
_cell.length_b   1.000
_cell.length_c   1.000
_cell.angle_alpha   90.00
_cell.angle_beta   90.00
_cell.angle_gamma   90.00
#
_symmetry.space_group_name_H-M   'P 1'
#
loop_
_entity.id
_entity.type
_entity.pdbx_description
1 polymer ?
#
loop_
_entity_poly.entity_id
_entity_poly.type
_entity_poly.pdbx_seq_one_letter_code
_entity_poly.pdbx_strand_id
1 'polypeptide(L)'
;GIRLNRAVRDFSVIPAPLYDWYKATFEQGERTEPPSPLSLGAPTTKLARVGRIVTTVTGTLAYDKVFDSGSDAVIRMFPSGVVLTQSGRLIDISSMRQLGASLSREGEVIRKESGWLKVDRSDGRVEFSFVLNDFSEVSLSLPHHIYRYLRFENRLFVVTDAGLGEVDVRILGKPILSIGSTWGIMRNSMRWYEGIGIQDAMGATYLVAPFGDKSCAYVRVQELDGLKPVSVKAGERFVSVVALDAAG
;
A
#
# COMPACT_ATOMS: atom_id res chain seq x y z
N GLY A 1 -4.91 51.87 -4.90
CA GLY A 1 -4.60 50.46 -5.22
C GLY A 1 -3.19 50.16 -4.80
N ILE A 2 -2.98 49.12 -4.01
CA ILE A 2 -1.65 48.59 -3.60
C ILE A 2 -1.03 47.92 -4.84
N ARG A 3 0.10 48.45 -5.32
CA ARG A 3 0.90 47.73 -6.37
C ARG A 3 1.68 46.60 -5.71
N LEU A 4 1.33 45.37 -6.04
CA LEU A 4 2.12 44.20 -5.64
C LEU A 4 3.48 44.19 -6.34
N ASN A 5 4.52 43.80 -5.62
CA ASN A 5 5.87 43.68 -6.16
C ASN A 5 5.90 42.60 -7.25
N ARG A 6 6.72 42.80 -8.30
CA ARG A 6 6.93 41.81 -9.38
C ARG A 6 7.40 40.43 -8.91
N ALA A 7 7.91 40.34 -7.67
CA ALA A 7 8.32 39.07 -7.06
C ALA A 7 7.14 38.24 -6.50
N VAL A 8 5.93 38.79 -6.42
CA VAL A 8 4.75 38.04 -5.97
C VAL A 8 4.29 37.13 -7.08
N ARG A 9 4.37 35.83 -6.85
CA ARG A 9 3.88 34.82 -7.77
C ARG A 9 2.35 34.85 -7.83
N ASP A 10 1.81 34.37 -8.93
CA ASP A 10 0.37 34.23 -9.10
C ASP A 10 -0.21 33.35 -7.97
N PHE A 11 -1.36 33.75 -7.41
CA PHE A 11 -2.03 33.00 -6.35
C PHE A 11 -2.47 31.59 -6.81
N SER A 12 -2.54 31.32 -8.11
CA SER A 12 -2.79 29.98 -8.67
C SER A 12 -1.72 28.95 -8.29
N VAL A 13 -0.54 29.39 -7.80
CA VAL A 13 0.52 28.50 -7.30
C VAL A 13 0.23 27.99 -5.89
N ILE A 14 -0.71 28.61 -5.16
CA ILE A 14 -1.10 28.19 -3.82
C ILE A 14 -1.97 26.93 -3.93
N PRO A 15 -1.61 25.81 -3.26
CA PRO A 15 -2.46 24.62 -3.24
C PRO A 15 -3.88 24.95 -2.79
N ALA A 16 -4.87 24.40 -3.51
CA ALA A 16 -6.29 24.71 -3.28
C ALA A 16 -6.72 24.62 -1.80
N PRO A 17 -6.34 23.59 -1.00
CA PRO A 17 -6.73 23.51 0.40
C PRO A 17 -6.20 24.70 1.25
N LEU A 18 -5.00 25.19 0.92
CA LEU A 18 -4.43 26.33 1.61
C LEU A 18 -5.08 27.65 1.17
N TYR A 19 -5.38 27.77 -0.12
CA TYR A 19 -6.10 28.93 -0.67
C TYR A 19 -7.50 29.04 -0.06
N ASP A 20 -8.26 27.93 0.01
CA ASP A 20 -9.60 27.89 0.59
C ASP A 20 -9.56 28.24 2.08
N TRP A 21 -8.57 27.75 2.83
CA TRP A 21 -8.37 28.11 4.23
C TRP A 21 -8.06 29.60 4.41
N TYR A 22 -7.21 30.19 3.56
CA TYR A 22 -6.94 31.63 3.59
C TYR A 22 -8.21 32.44 3.34
N LYS A 23 -8.99 32.03 2.36
CA LYS A 23 -10.25 32.69 2.01
C LYS A 23 -11.27 32.61 3.16
N ALA A 24 -11.46 31.44 3.75
CA ALA A 24 -12.31 31.25 4.90
C ALA A 24 -11.85 32.10 6.09
N THR A 25 -10.55 32.14 6.36
CA THR A 25 -9.99 32.87 7.52
C THR A 25 -10.04 34.36 7.33
N PHE A 26 -9.68 34.91 6.16
CA PHE A 26 -9.47 36.36 5.97
C PHE A 26 -10.67 37.05 5.32
N GLU A 27 -11.48 36.34 4.53
CA GLU A 27 -12.68 36.94 3.91
C GLU A 27 -13.96 36.63 4.70
N GLN A 28 -14.05 35.42 5.30
CA GLN A 28 -15.26 34.96 5.99
C GLN A 28 -15.14 35.06 7.52
N GLY A 29 -13.93 35.34 8.04
CA GLY A 29 -13.67 35.46 9.48
C GLY A 29 -13.69 34.14 10.24
N GLU A 30 -13.68 33.02 9.56
CA GLU A 30 -13.61 31.67 10.18
C GLU A 30 -12.24 31.43 10.77
N ARG A 31 -12.17 31.02 12.04
CA ARG A 31 -10.93 30.68 12.72
C ARG A 31 -10.81 29.17 12.83
N THR A 32 -10.28 28.56 11.78
CA THR A 32 -9.95 27.13 11.74
C THR A 32 -8.43 26.92 11.71
N GLU A 33 -7.95 25.77 12.17
CA GLU A 33 -6.54 25.43 12.04
C GLU A 33 -6.11 25.39 10.56
N PRO A 34 -4.89 25.87 10.24
CA PRO A 34 -4.37 25.76 8.88
C PRO A 34 -4.22 24.30 8.46
N PRO A 35 -4.46 23.97 7.18
CA PRO A 35 -4.23 22.63 6.67
C PRO A 35 -2.79 22.22 6.90
N SER A 36 -2.57 20.99 7.32
CA SER A 36 -1.23 20.45 7.56
C SER A 36 -0.36 20.58 6.30
N PRO A 37 0.89 21.03 6.41
CA PRO A 37 1.83 21.04 5.27
C PRO A 37 1.94 19.69 4.55
N LEU A 38 1.71 18.59 5.27
CA LEU A 38 1.73 17.23 4.72
C LEU A 38 0.46 16.90 3.90
N SER A 39 -0.64 17.64 4.10
CA SER A 39 -1.89 17.46 3.34
C SER A 39 -1.97 18.31 2.07
N LEU A 40 -1.06 19.25 1.88
CA LEU A 40 -1.07 20.19 0.75
C LEU A 40 -0.79 19.56 -0.62
N GLY A 41 -0.27 18.33 -0.64
CA GLY A 41 -0.02 17.56 -1.87
C GLY A 41 -0.95 16.37 -2.07
N ALA A 42 -1.83 16.06 -1.11
CA ALA A 42 -2.76 14.95 -1.23
C ALA A 42 -4.09 15.43 -1.83
N PRO A 43 -4.67 14.73 -2.80
CA PRO A 43 -6.04 14.99 -3.20
C PRO A 43 -6.93 14.82 -1.96
N THR A 44 -7.70 15.84 -1.63
CA THR A 44 -8.71 15.78 -0.57
C THR A 44 -9.82 14.83 -1.01
N THR A 45 -9.56 13.54 -0.85
CA THR A 45 -10.62 12.54 -0.98
C THR A 45 -11.45 12.65 0.29
N LYS A 46 -12.57 13.38 0.23
CA LYS A 46 -13.60 13.27 1.25
C LYS A 46 -13.97 11.79 1.30
N LEU A 47 -13.57 11.11 2.36
CA LEU A 47 -14.07 9.78 2.66
C LEU A 47 -15.58 9.92 2.87
N ALA A 48 -16.34 9.69 1.80
CA ALA A 48 -17.78 9.60 1.91
C ALA A 48 -18.07 8.45 2.87
N ARG A 49 -18.84 8.68 3.92
CA ARG A 49 -19.46 7.61 4.70
C ARG A 49 -20.24 6.77 3.72
N VAL A 50 -19.68 5.63 3.32
CA VAL A 50 -20.40 4.65 2.53
C VAL A 50 -21.45 4.04 3.47
N GLY A 51 -22.67 4.51 3.35
CA GLY A 51 -23.81 3.86 3.98
C GLY A 51 -23.78 2.38 3.56
N ARG A 52 -24.02 1.48 4.50
CA ARG A 52 -24.06 0.05 4.28
C ARG A 52 -25.13 -0.25 3.21
N ILE A 53 -24.69 -0.41 1.96
CA ILE A 53 -25.56 -0.91 0.90
C ILE A 53 -25.68 -2.43 1.13
N VAL A 54 -26.75 -2.84 1.75
CA VAL A 54 -27.14 -4.25 1.80
C VAL A 54 -27.83 -4.55 0.48
N THR A 55 -27.07 -4.98 -0.51
CA THR A 55 -27.63 -5.59 -1.71
C THR A 55 -28.00 -7.04 -1.36
N THR A 56 -29.28 -7.31 -1.21
CA THR A 56 -29.80 -8.67 -1.24
C THR A 56 -29.65 -9.19 -2.67
N VAL A 57 -28.60 -9.97 -2.90
CA VAL A 57 -28.40 -10.66 -4.18
C VAL A 57 -29.33 -11.89 -4.15
N THR A 58 -30.48 -11.76 -4.79
CA THR A 58 -31.32 -12.91 -5.12
C THR A 58 -30.84 -13.48 -6.46
N GLY A 59 -29.89 -14.40 -6.40
CA GLY A 59 -29.34 -15.06 -7.58
C GLY A 59 -28.75 -16.41 -7.22
N THR A 60 -28.80 -17.35 -8.15
CA THR A 60 -28.11 -18.65 -8.02
C THR A 60 -26.62 -18.39 -8.27
N LEU A 61 -25.77 -18.64 -7.27
CA LEU A 61 -24.33 -18.59 -7.46
C LEU A 61 -23.90 -19.82 -8.25
N ALA A 62 -23.28 -19.59 -9.41
CA ALA A 62 -22.59 -20.62 -10.18
C ALA A 62 -21.10 -20.58 -9.83
N TYR A 63 -20.51 -21.74 -9.61
CA TYR A 63 -19.08 -21.87 -9.32
C TYR A 63 -18.42 -22.71 -10.39
N ASP A 64 -17.36 -22.15 -10.97
CA ASP A 64 -16.49 -22.88 -11.88
C ASP A 64 -15.21 -23.29 -11.13
N LYS A 65 -14.80 -24.56 -11.23
CA LYS A 65 -13.56 -25.03 -10.66
C LYS A 65 -12.41 -24.57 -11.55
N VAL A 66 -11.66 -23.58 -11.09
CA VAL A 66 -10.57 -22.97 -11.83
C VAL A 66 -9.25 -23.74 -11.65
N PHE A 67 -9.05 -24.35 -10.47
CA PHE A 67 -7.83 -25.06 -10.11
C PHE A 67 -8.09 -26.21 -9.15
N ASP A 68 -7.32 -27.29 -9.30
CA ASP A 68 -7.32 -28.45 -8.39
C ASP A 68 -5.89 -28.77 -7.97
N SER A 69 -5.58 -28.58 -6.71
CA SER A 69 -4.28 -28.92 -6.13
C SER A 69 -4.17 -30.37 -5.67
N GLY A 70 -5.21 -31.16 -5.85
CA GLY A 70 -5.27 -32.54 -5.34
C GLY A 70 -5.30 -32.56 -3.81
N SER A 71 -4.41 -33.34 -3.20
CA SER A 71 -4.28 -33.47 -1.74
C SER A 71 -3.53 -32.33 -1.06
N ASP A 72 -2.87 -31.44 -1.82
CA ASP A 72 -2.07 -30.34 -1.29
C ASP A 72 -2.93 -29.07 -1.22
N ALA A 73 -3.53 -28.80 -0.08
CA ALA A 73 -4.50 -27.74 0.08
C ALA A 73 -3.96 -26.35 -0.31
N VAL A 74 -4.74 -25.57 -1.03
CA VAL A 74 -4.46 -24.17 -1.30
C VAL A 74 -4.68 -23.36 -0.02
N ILE A 75 -3.65 -22.67 0.46
CA ILE A 75 -3.71 -21.85 1.67
C ILE A 75 -3.81 -20.35 1.36
N ARG A 76 -3.37 -19.92 0.17
CA ARG A 76 -3.42 -18.53 -0.24
C ARG A 76 -3.49 -18.42 -1.77
N MET A 77 -4.24 -17.42 -2.24
CA MET A 77 -4.25 -17.00 -3.62
C MET A 77 -3.77 -15.55 -3.71
N PHE A 78 -2.80 -15.31 -4.58
CA PHE A 78 -2.28 -13.97 -4.84
C PHE A 78 -3.03 -13.30 -5.99
N PRO A 79 -3.18 -11.97 -5.99
CA PRO A 79 -3.78 -11.23 -7.11
C PRO A 79 -3.04 -11.44 -8.44
N SER A 80 -1.80 -11.89 -8.38
CA SER A 80 -0.99 -12.26 -9.56
C SER A 80 -1.47 -13.52 -10.28
N GLY A 81 -2.55 -14.18 -9.82
CA GLY A 81 -2.99 -15.47 -10.38
C GLY A 81 -2.17 -16.66 -9.93
N VAL A 82 -1.38 -16.50 -8.87
CA VAL A 82 -0.56 -17.57 -8.28
C VAL A 82 -1.23 -18.08 -7.02
N VAL A 83 -1.18 -19.38 -6.79
CA VAL A 83 -1.63 -20.01 -5.55
C VAL A 83 -0.44 -20.55 -4.76
N LEU A 84 -0.53 -20.42 -3.44
CA LEU A 84 0.38 -21.05 -2.48
C LEU A 84 -0.32 -22.23 -1.84
N THR A 85 0.31 -23.39 -1.88
CA THR A 85 -0.20 -24.62 -1.28
C THR A 85 0.36 -24.83 0.13
N GLN A 86 -0.20 -25.78 0.86
CA GLN A 86 0.22 -26.09 2.22
C GLN A 86 1.67 -26.61 2.29
N SER A 87 2.14 -27.29 1.24
CA SER A 87 3.53 -27.74 1.11
C SER A 87 4.51 -26.61 0.72
N GLY A 88 4.03 -25.39 0.54
CA GLY A 88 4.84 -24.23 0.15
C GLY A 88 5.06 -24.09 -1.35
N ARG A 89 4.41 -24.90 -2.19
CA ARG A 89 4.52 -24.77 -3.65
C ARG A 89 3.75 -23.54 -4.13
N LEU A 90 4.38 -22.81 -5.04
CA LEU A 90 3.75 -21.73 -5.79
C LEU A 90 3.37 -22.25 -7.19
N ILE A 91 2.12 -22.09 -7.56
CA ILE A 91 1.62 -22.57 -8.86
C ILE A 91 0.93 -21.41 -9.57
N ASP A 92 1.38 -21.09 -10.76
CA ASP A 92 0.69 -20.15 -11.65
C ASP A 92 -0.53 -20.85 -12.26
N ILE A 93 -1.73 -20.34 -11.96
CA ILE A 93 -2.99 -20.96 -12.41
C ILE A 93 -3.11 -20.94 -13.94
N SER A 94 -2.59 -19.90 -14.58
CA SER A 94 -2.73 -19.72 -16.03
C SER A 94 -1.94 -20.75 -16.84
N SER A 95 -0.75 -21.11 -16.38
CA SER A 95 0.15 -22.09 -17.03
C SER A 95 0.14 -23.46 -16.38
N MET A 96 -0.47 -23.58 -15.18
CA MET A 96 -0.44 -24.78 -14.33
C MET A 96 0.99 -25.24 -13.98
N ARG A 97 1.93 -24.31 -13.95
CA ARG A 97 3.33 -24.57 -13.64
C ARG A 97 3.74 -24.06 -12.27
N GLN A 98 4.66 -24.76 -11.66
CA GLN A 98 5.29 -24.34 -10.42
C GLN A 98 6.29 -23.22 -10.66
N LEU A 99 6.23 -22.17 -9.84
CA LEU A 99 7.10 -21.00 -9.87
C LEU A 99 8.27 -21.18 -8.89
N GLY A 100 9.42 -21.62 -9.38
CA GLY A 100 10.65 -21.67 -8.62
C GLY A 100 10.58 -22.37 -7.27
N ALA A 101 11.39 -21.93 -6.32
CA ALA A 101 11.43 -22.47 -4.97
C ALA A 101 10.15 -22.14 -4.16
N SER A 102 9.94 -22.89 -3.08
CA SER A 102 8.83 -22.69 -2.15
C SER A 102 8.83 -21.29 -1.54
N LEU A 103 7.68 -20.88 -1.03
CA LEU A 103 7.46 -19.60 -0.35
C LEU A 103 6.86 -19.87 1.03
N SER A 104 7.22 -19.06 2.02
CA SER A 104 6.59 -19.11 3.33
C SER A 104 5.14 -18.56 3.28
N ARG A 105 4.38 -18.80 4.34
CA ARG A 105 3.01 -18.26 4.44
C ARG A 105 2.95 -16.74 4.47
N GLU A 106 4.01 -16.10 4.91
CA GLU A 106 4.12 -14.63 5.00
C GLU A 106 4.67 -14.00 3.71
N GLY A 107 5.23 -14.80 2.81
CA GLY A 107 5.81 -14.33 1.57
C GLY A 107 4.80 -13.72 0.61
N GLU A 108 5.26 -12.92 -0.33
CA GLU A 108 4.45 -12.26 -1.35
C GLU A 108 4.94 -12.58 -2.76
N VAL A 109 4.01 -12.62 -3.70
CA VAL A 109 4.28 -12.82 -5.13
C VAL A 109 3.59 -11.74 -5.93
N ILE A 110 4.37 -10.98 -6.69
CA ILE A 110 3.90 -9.86 -7.48
C ILE A 110 4.20 -10.11 -8.96
N ARG A 111 3.18 -10.02 -9.80
CA ARG A 111 3.35 -10.13 -11.25
C ARG A 111 4.02 -8.87 -11.79
N LYS A 112 5.04 -9.06 -12.61
CA LYS A 112 5.70 -8.03 -13.43
C LYS A 112 5.61 -8.46 -14.90
N GLU A 113 5.87 -7.55 -15.81
CA GLU A 113 5.78 -7.85 -17.25
C GLU A 113 6.63 -9.06 -17.66
N SER A 114 7.84 -9.16 -17.11
CA SER A 114 8.83 -10.19 -17.47
C SER A 114 8.84 -11.41 -16.56
N GLY A 115 7.92 -11.51 -15.58
CA GLY A 115 7.94 -12.63 -14.62
C GLY A 115 7.23 -12.31 -13.31
N TRP A 116 7.70 -12.94 -12.24
CA TRP A 116 7.14 -12.81 -10.90
C TRP A 116 8.24 -12.42 -9.91
N LEU A 117 8.05 -11.31 -9.21
CA LEU A 117 8.87 -10.94 -8.07
C LEU A 117 8.35 -11.69 -6.84
N LYS A 118 9.20 -12.48 -6.22
CA LYS A 118 8.95 -13.14 -4.94
C LYS A 118 9.68 -12.37 -3.85
N VAL A 119 9.06 -12.23 -2.72
CA VAL A 119 9.67 -11.73 -1.49
C VAL A 119 9.28 -12.63 -0.33
N ASP A 120 10.23 -13.00 0.47
CA ASP A 120 10.05 -13.86 1.64
C ASP A 120 10.85 -13.35 2.83
N ARG A 121 10.59 -13.91 3.99
CA ARG A 121 11.40 -13.69 5.18
C ARG A 121 11.97 -15.01 5.66
N SER A 122 13.29 -15.12 5.62
CA SER A 122 14.03 -16.26 6.14
C SER A 122 15.02 -15.78 7.20
N ASP A 123 15.03 -16.39 8.37
CA ASP A 123 15.94 -16.07 9.47
C ASP A 123 15.99 -14.56 9.83
N GLY A 124 14.84 -13.90 9.78
CA GLY A 124 14.71 -12.47 10.07
C GLY A 124 15.18 -11.55 8.94
N ARG A 125 15.69 -12.10 7.84
CA ARG A 125 16.10 -11.34 6.65
C ARG A 125 15.03 -11.39 5.58
N VAL A 126 14.92 -10.32 4.82
CA VAL A 126 14.03 -10.25 3.66
C VAL A 126 14.84 -10.66 2.44
N GLU A 127 14.36 -11.70 1.77
CA GLU A 127 14.97 -12.28 0.57
C GLU A 127 14.08 -11.99 -0.63
N PHE A 128 14.72 -11.74 -1.76
CA PHE A 128 14.04 -11.52 -3.03
C PHE A 128 14.53 -12.51 -4.06
N SER A 129 13.62 -12.98 -4.88
CA SER A 129 13.95 -13.66 -6.12
C SER A 129 12.99 -13.24 -7.23
N PHE A 130 13.43 -13.42 -8.44
CA PHE A 130 12.64 -13.15 -9.64
C PHE A 130 12.55 -14.41 -10.48
N VAL A 131 11.33 -14.86 -10.72
CA VAL A 131 11.04 -15.97 -11.61
C VAL A 131 10.71 -15.41 -12.99
N LEU A 132 11.54 -15.68 -13.95
CA LEU A 132 11.36 -15.25 -15.34
C LEU A 132 10.20 -16.00 -16.00
N ASN A 133 9.73 -15.53 -17.15
CA ASN A 133 8.64 -16.18 -17.89
C ASN A 133 9.01 -17.59 -18.41
N ASP A 134 10.29 -17.93 -18.48
CA ASP A 134 10.78 -19.29 -18.78
C ASP A 134 10.84 -20.18 -17.52
N PHE A 135 10.41 -19.68 -16.37
CA PHE A 135 10.42 -20.32 -15.05
C PHE A 135 11.80 -20.49 -14.41
N SER A 136 12.84 -19.91 -14.99
CA SER A 136 14.13 -19.81 -14.31
C SER A 136 14.04 -18.78 -13.16
N GLU A 137 14.70 -19.07 -12.05
CA GLU A 137 14.68 -18.24 -10.86
C GLU A 137 16.05 -17.61 -10.59
N VAL A 138 16.07 -16.32 -10.30
CA VAL A 138 17.27 -15.54 -10.01
C VAL A 138 17.11 -14.89 -8.65
N SER A 139 18.06 -15.14 -7.73
CA SER A 139 18.11 -14.42 -6.45
C SER A 139 18.51 -12.97 -6.66
N LEU A 140 17.84 -12.07 -5.96
CA LEU A 140 18.05 -10.64 -6.06
C LEU A 140 18.34 -10.05 -4.69
N SER A 141 18.99 -8.89 -4.66
CA SER A 141 19.28 -8.18 -3.43
C SER A 141 19.07 -6.68 -3.59
N LEU A 142 18.70 -6.01 -2.50
CA LEU A 142 18.70 -4.57 -2.37
C LEU A 142 19.86 -4.13 -1.45
N PRO A 143 20.56 -3.04 -1.76
CA PRO A 143 21.68 -2.54 -0.95
C PRO A 143 21.20 -1.77 0.29
N HIS A 144 20.07 -2.13 0.86
CA HIS A 144 19.43 -1.48 1.99
C HIS A 144 19.02 -2.50 3.04
N HIS A 145 19.08 -2.09 4.31
CA HIS A 145 18.45 -2.87 5.36
C HIS A 145 16.92 -2.73 5.27
N ILE A 146 16.22 -3.87 5.19
CA ILE A 146 14.79 -3.91 5.04
C ILE A 146 14.17 -4.39 6.34
N TYR A 147 13.40 -3.52 6.97
CA TYR A 147 12.70 -3.82 8.23
C TYR A 147 11.42 -4.59 7.98
N ARG A 148 10.72 -4.24 6.91
CA ARG A 148 9.44 -4.84 6.54
C ARG A 148 9.18 -4.64 5.05
N TYR A 149 8.39 -5.54 4.49
CA TYR A 149 7.77 -5.37 3.19
C TYR A 149 6.25 -5.38 3.30
N LEU A 150 5.58 -4.75 2.38
CA LEU A 150 4.13 -4.74 2.26
C LEU A 150 3.74 -4.72 0.79
N ARG A 151 2.68 -5.44 0.49
CA ARG A 151 2.07 -5.44 -0.83
C ARG A 151 0.86 -4.50 -0.83
N PHE A 152 0.73 -3.76 -1.91
CA PHE A 152 -0.50 -3.05 -2.24
C PHE A 152 -0.81 -3.35 -3.71
N GLU A 153 -1.93 -4.03 -3.95
CA GLU A 153 -2.30 -4.54 -5.27
C GLU A 153 -1.17 -5.38 -5.90
N ASN A 154 -0.68 -4.98 -7.07
CA ASN A 154 0.44 -5.61 -7.78
C ASN A 154 1.78 -4.87 -7.58
N ARG A 155 1.92 -4.12 -6.50
CA ARG A 155 3.11 -3.35 -6.14
C ARG A 155 3.70 -3.85 -4.83
N LEU A 156 5.00 -3.79 -4.72
CA LEU A 156 5.74 -4.14 -3.50
C LEU A 156 6.40 -2.89 -2.94
N PHE A 157 6.26 -2.71 -1.64
CA PHE A 157 6.92 -1.64 -0.91
C PHE A 157 7.79 -2.22 0.18
N VAL A 158 8.88 -1.54 0.50
CA VAL A 158 9.78 -1.90 1.59
C VAL A 158 9.97 -0.71 2.53
N VAL A 159 10.08 -1.01 3.80
CA VAL A 159 10.43 -0.04 4.84
C VAL A 159 11.93 -0.14 5.09
N THR A 160 12.63 0.95 4.87
CA THR A 160 14.08 1.08 5.04
C THR A 160 14.39 2.24 5.99
N ASP A 161 15.67 2.52 6.22
CA ASP A 161 16.08 3.71 6.99
C ASP A 161 15.69 5.02 6.29
N ALA A 162 15.61 5.01 4.95
CA ALA A 162 15.19 6.18 4.17
C ALA A 162 13.67 6.41 4.16
N GLY A 163 12.88 5.44 4.66
CA GLY A 163 11.42 5.49 4.68
C GLY A 163 10.76 4.34 3.94
N LEU A 164 9.54 4.59 3.46
CA LEU A 164 8.78 3.66 2.61
C LEU A 164 9.22 3.84 1.16
N GLY A 165 9.69 2.78 0.53
CA GLY A 165 10.13 2.80 -0.86
C GLY A 165 9.43 1.75 -1.71
N GLU A 166 9.07 2.08 -2.95
CA GLU A 166 8.52 1.13 -3.90
C GLU A 166 9.65 0.33 -4.55
N VAL A 167 9.50 -1.00 -4.57
CA VAL A 167 10.45 -1.90 -5.22
C VAL A 167 10.08 -2.08 -6.69
N ASP A 168 11.03 -1.77 -7.55
CA ASP A 168 10.92 -1.95 -8.99
C ASP A 168 11.92 -3.00 -9.49
N VAL A 169 11.52 -3.71 -10.55
CA VAL A 169 12.36 -4.71 -11.22
C VAL A 169 12.66 -4.22 -12.64
N ARG A 170 13.92 -4.07 -12.95
CA ARG A 170 14.38 -3.72 -14.29
C ARG A 170 15.16 -4.87 -14.91
N ILE A 171 14.91 -5.13 -16.19
CA ILE A 171 15.64 -6.16 -16.93
C ILE A 171 16.71 -5.48 -17.78
N LEU A 172 17.96 -5.59 -17.35
CA LEU A 172 19.14 -5.10 -18.07
C LEU A 172 20.07 -6.31 -18.40
N GLY A 173 19.59 -7.17 -19.31
CA GLY A 173 20.21 -8.48 -19.56
C GLY A 173 19.86 -9.50 -18.46
N LYS A 174 19.87 -9.09 -17.21
CA LYS A 174 19.39 -9.84 -16.04
C LYS A 174 18.46 -8.98 -15.18
N PRO A 175 17.58 -9.58 -14.36
CA PRO A 175 16.74 -8.82 -13.46
C PRO A 175 17.57 -8.15 -12.37
N ILE A 176 17.25 -6.88 -12.09
CA ILE A 176 17.87 -6.06 -11.05
C ILE A 176 16.76 -5.39 -10.25
N LEU A 177 16.89 -5.42 -8.92
CA LEU A 177 16.03 -4.66 -8.02
C LEU A 177 16.53 -3.23 -7.84
N SER A 178 15.60 -2.31 -7.80
CA SER A 178 15.84 -0.93 -7.39
C SER A 178 14.70 -0.44 -6.50
N ILE A 179 14.99 0.54 -5.64
CA ILE A 179 13.97 1.31 -4.96
C ILE A 179 13.71 2.54 -5.84
N GLY A 180 12.47 2.69 -6.26
CA GLY A 180 12.00 3.84 -7.03
C GLY A 180 11.74 5.06 -6.14
N SER A 181 10.48 5.50 -6.08
CA SER A 181 10.08 6.59 -5.20
C SER A 181 10.18 6.18 -3.74
N THR A 182 10.71 7.08 -2.89
CA THR A 182 10.82 6.87 -1.44
C THR A 182 10.09 8.00 -0.73
N TRP A 183 9.29 7.65 0.27
CA TRP A 183 8.54 8.60 1.09
C TRP A 183 9.00 8.52 2.55
N GLY A 184 9.29 9.66 3.15
CA GLY A 184 9.63 9.74 4.57
C GLY A 184 8.46 9.28 5.43
N ILE A 185 8.73 8.36 6.36
CA ILE A 185 7.76 7.87 7.34
C ILE A 185 8.38 7.83 8.73
N MET A 186 7.55 7.99 9.75
CA MET A 186 7.98 7.83 11.16
C MET A 186 7.89 6.35 11.54
N ARG A 187 8.92 5.59 11.23
CA ARG A 187 8.95 4.13 11.35
C ARG A 187 8.51 3.59 12.72
N ASN A 188 8.95 4.21 13.81
CA ASN A 188 8.70 3.72 15.17
C ASN A 188 7.25 3.95 15.64
N SER A 189 6.51 4.86 15.02
CA SER A 189 5.10 5.14 15.32
C SER A 189 4.15 4.51 14.30
N MET A 190 4.68 3.75 13.34
CA MET A 190 3.93 3.16 12.25
C MET A 190 3.62 1.68 12.51
N ARG A 191 2.36 1.33 12.46
CA ARG A 191 1.88 -0.07 12.40
C ARG A 191 1.47 -0.39 10.98
N TRP A 192 1.98 -1.50 10.46
CA TRP A 192 1.72 -1.91 9.09
C TRP A 192 0.72 -3.06 9.06
N TYR A 193 -0.22 -2.94 8.16
CA TYR A 193 -1.23 -3.94 7.83
C TYR A 193 -1.14 -4.25 6.34
N GLU A 194 -1.97 -5.15 5.86
CA GLU A 194 -2.00 -5.48 4.44
C GLU A 194 -2.33 -4.24 3.59
N GLY A 195 -1.35 -3.77 2.84
CA GLY A 195 -1.47 -2.65 1.91
C GLY A 195 -1.53 -1.26 2.53
N ILE A 196 -1.48 -1.10 3.87
CA ILE A 196 -1.63 0.19 4.52
C ILE A 196 -0.86 0.27 5.83
N GLY A 197 -0.38 1.47 6.16
CA GLY A 197 0.16 1.81 7.47
C GLY A 197 -0.81 2.65 8.29
N ILE A 198 -0.77 2.49 9.60
CA ILE A 198 -1.42 3.39 10.55
C ILE A 198 -0.34 4.01 11.43
N GLN A 199 -0.33 5.32 11.48
CA GLN A 199 0.60 6.09 12.31
C GLN A 199 -0.17 6.85 13.38
N ASP A 200 0.28 6.71 14.63
CA ASP A 200 -0.17 7.55 15.73
C ASP A 200 0.91 8.61 15.99
N ALA A 201 0.58 9.87 15.83
CA ALA A 201 1.47 10.99 16.05
C ALA A 201 0.77 12.07 16.88
N MET A 202 1.28 12.36 18.07
CA MET A 202 0.75 13.40 18.98
C MET A 202 -0.76 13.29 19.24
N GLY A 203 -1.29 12.07 19.37
CA GLY A 203 -2.72 11.82 19.61
C GLY A 203 -3.59 11.89 18.36
N ALA A 204 -3.01 12.09 17.20
CA ALA A 204 -3.70 12.06 15.92
C ALA A 204 -3.35 10.79 15.14
N THR A 205 -4.33 10.15 14.53
CA THR A 205 -4.17 8.93 13.74
C THR A 205 -4.17 9.23 12.25
N TYR A 206 -3.18 8.70 11.56
CA TYR A 206 -3.01 8.85 10.12
C TYR A 206 -3.01 7.48 9.43
N LEU A 207 -3.71 7.40 8.30
CA LEU A 207 -3.56 6.31 7.35
C LEU A 207 -2.48 6.67 6.34
N VAL A 208 -1.56 5.73 6.09
CA VAL A 208 -0.47 5.88 5.13
C VAL A 208 -0.63 4.80 4.07
N ALA A 209 -0.92 5.21 2.85
CA ALA A 209 -1.16 4.27 1.77
C ALA A 209 -0.46 4.71 0.48
N PRO A 210 0.23 3.80 -0.21
CA PRO A 210 0.81 4.07 -1.51
C PRO A 210 -0.28 4.03 -2.57
N PHE A 211 -0.80 5.20 -2.94
CA PHE A 211 -1.78 5.34 -4.01
C PHE A 211 -1.14 5.87 -5.30
N GLY A 212 -1.68 5.46 -6.46
CA GLY A 212 -1.24 5.90 -7.76
C GLY A 212 0.21 5.52 -8.09
N ASP A 213 0.72 5.98 -9.21
CA ASP A 213 2.01 5.54 -9.74
C ASP A 213 3.23 6.13 -9.01
N LYS A 214 3.08 7.23 -8.29
CA LYS A 214 4.21 7.91 -7.62
C LYS A 214 3.82 8.66 -6.35
N SER A 215 2.66 8.39 -5.78
CA SER A 215 2.18 9.10 -4.59
C SER A 215 1.92 8.17 -3.43
N CYS A 216 2.26 8.62 -2.23
CA CYS A 216 1.86 8.00 -0.98
C CYS A 216 0.88 8.94 -0.29
N ALA A 217 -0.33 8.48 -0.03
CA ALA A 217 -1.31 9.28 0.69
C ALA A 217 -1.05 9.22 2.19
N TYR A 218 -1.12 10.39 2.81
CA TYR A 218 -1.05 10.57 4.25
C TYR A 218 -2.34 11.26 4.68
N VAL A 219 -3.27 10.48 5.23
CA VAL A 219 -4.63 10.96 5.51
C VAL A 219 -4.91 10.87 7.00
N ARG A 220 -5.24 12.00 7.62
CA ARG A 220 -5.72 12.01 9.00
C ARG A 220 -7.13 11.44 9.08
N VAL A 221 -7.36 10.55 10.05
CA VAL A 221 -8.66 9.94 10.34
C VAL A 221 -9.00 10.19 11.80
N GLN A 222 -9.77 11.25 12.06
CA GLN A 222 -10.13 11.68 13.41
C GLN A 222 -10.94 10.62 14.17
N GLU A 223 -11.74 9.84 13.45
CA GLU A 223 -12.56 8.77 14.01
C GLU A 223 -11.72 7.63 14.62
N LEU A 224 -10.42 7.58 14.31
CA LEU A 224 -9.49 6.60 14.87
C LEU A 224 -8.64 7.17 16.01
N ASP A 225 -8.76 8.45 16.33
CA ASP A 225 -7.97 9.07 17.39
C ASP A 225 -8.27 8.40 18.74
N GLY A 226 -7.21 7.92 19.41
CA GLY A 226 -7.32 7.21 20.68
C GLY A 226 -7.81 5.76 20.59
N LEU A 227 -8.17 5.28 19.40
CA LEU A 227 -8.58 3.90 19.20
C LEU A 227 -7.39 2.98 18.87
N LYS A 228 -7.50 1.71 19.27
CA LYS A 228 -6.52 0.68 18.93
C LYS A 228 -6.99 -0.14 17.73
N PRO A 229 -6.37 0.02 16.55
CA PRO A 229 -6.70 -0.82 15.40
C PRO A 229 -6.37 -2.29 15.67
N VAL A 230 -7.35 -3.15 15.39
CA VAL A 230 -7.26 -4.61 15.54
C VAL A 230 -7.12 -5.29 14.20
N SER A 231 -7.89 -4.84 13.21
CA SER A 231 -7.86 -5.37 11.86
C SER A 231 -7.98 -4.23 10.86
N VAL A 232 -7.15 -4.27 9.84
CA VAL A 232 -7.16 -3.28 8.76
C VAL A 232 -7.04 -4.03 7.44
N LYS A 233 -7.90 -3.68 6.50
CA LYS A 233 -7.87 -4.22 5.14
C LYS A 233 -8.00 -3.08 4.15
N ALA A 234 -7.06 -3.01 3.22
CA ALA A 234 -7.13 -2.08 2.10
C ALA A 234 -7.76 -2.77 0.89
N GLY A 235 -8.69 -2.10 0.24
CA GLY A 235 -9.23 -2.44 -1.06
C GLY A 235 -8.92 -1.32 -2.06
N GLU A 236 -9.29 -1.52 -3.32
CA GLU A 236 -9.02 -0.54 -4.39
C GLU A 236 -9.57 0.87 -4.11
N ARG A 237 -10.68 0.96 -3.38
CA ARG A 237 -11.40 2.24 -3.17
C ARG A 237 -11.75 2.53 -1.73
N PHE A 238 -11.40 1.66 -0.80
CA PHE A 238 -11.74 1.83 0.60
C PHE A 238 -10.72 1.17 1.51
N VAL A 239 -10.65 1.65 2.73
CA VAL A 239 -9.95 1.00 3.84
C VAL A 239 -10.98 0.67 4.91
N SER A 240 -11.01 -0.60 5.30
CA SER A 240 -11.83 -1.07 6.42
C SER A 240 -10.94 -1.19 7.65
N VAL A 241 -11.31 -0.51 8.72
CA VAL A 241 -10.60 -0.56 10.00
C VAL A 241 -11.57 -1.03 11.08
N VAL A 242 -11.18 -2.08 11.80
CA VAL A 242 -11.83 -2.49 13.05
C VAL A 242 -10.91 -2.03 14.18
N ALA A 243 -11.44 -1.21 15.07
CA ALA A 243 -10.68 -0.66 16.19
C ALA A 243 -11.48 -0.81 17.49
N LEU A 244 -10.76 -0.95 18.59
CA LEU A 244 -11.31 -0.98 19.95
C LEU A 244 -11.03 0.36 20.62
N ASP A 245 -11.94 0.78 21.48
CA ASP A 245 -11.71 1.92 22.37
C ASP A 245 -10.79 1.53 23.54
N ALA A 246 -10.43 2.50 24.37
CA ALA A 246 -9.55 2.27 25.50
C ALA A 246 -10.18 1.38 26.59
N ALA A 247 -11.47 1.13 26.53
CA ALA A 247 -12.19 0.28 27.48
C ALA A 247 -12.25 -1.20 27.04
N GLY A 248 -11.86 -1.52 25.79
CA GLY A 248 -11.66 -2.87 25.23
C GLY A 248 -12.92 -3.49 24.68
#